data_9ab216f01dc2a6410e0390aba677dd2d
#
_entry.id   9ab216f01dc2a6410e0390aba677dd2d
#
_cell.length_a   1.000
_cell.length_b   1.000
_cell.length_c   1.000
_cell.angle_alpha   90.00
_cell.angle_beta   90.00
_cell.angle_gamma   90.00
#
_symmetry.space_group_name_H-M   'P 1'
#
loop_
_entity.id
_entity.type
_entity.pdbx_description
1 polymer ?
#
loop_
_entity_poly.entity_id
_entity_poly.type
_entity_poly.pdbx_seq_one_letter_code
_entity_poly.pdbx_strand_id
1 'polypeptide(L)'
;MVPAIYSLTFKSSLGYLGEGWALLDNGRIYGGDNRYFYRGRYADEEGSLKAEIHVSLYRKDKPVSVFGFLSEFQLELLGSTKGEEFILSGNVVNQPILAITIEGKRIADLIP
;
A
#
# COMPACT_ATOMS: atom_id res chain seq x y z
N MET A 1 14.76 -4.05 -3.33
CA MET A 1 13.47 -4.48 -3.93
C MET A 1 13.53 -4.27 -5.43
N VAL A 2 13.13 -5.25 -6.18
CA VAL A 2 13.14 -5.16 -7.64
C VAL A 2 12.00 -4.27 -8.12
N PRO A 3 12.27 -3.30 -9.03
CA PRO A 3 11.19 -2.53 -9.65
C PRO A 3 10.24 -3.45 -10.41
N ALA A 4 8.96 -3.38 -10.08
CA ALA A 4 7.97 -4.30 -10.65
C ALA A 4 6.55 -3.83 -10.33
N ILE A 5 5.58 -4.55 -10.88
CA ILE A 5 4.18 -4.44 -10.51
C ILE A 5 3.88 -5.56 -9.52
N TYR A 6 3.21 -5.19 -8.44
CA TYR A 6 2.86 -6.08 -7.35
C TYR A 6 1.35 -6.14 -7.15
N SER A 7 0.82 -7.33 -6.89
CA SER A 7 -0.53 -7.44 -6.37
C SER A 7 -0.49 -7.19 -4.86
N LEU A 8 -1.53 -6.55 -4.34
CA LEU A 8 -1.60 -6.18 -2.93
C LEU A 8 -2.84 -6.79 -2.30
N THR A 9 -2.68 -7.27 -1.07
CA THR A 9 -3.81 -7.62 -0.20
C THR A 9 -3.66 -6.83 1.09
N PHE A 10 -4.76 -6.30 1.60
CA PHE A 10 -4.74 -5.51 2.83
C PHE A 10 -5.71 -6.06 3.86
N LYS A 11 -5.32 -5.88 5.13
CA LYS A 11 -6.20 -6.16 6.27
C LYS A 11 -6.08 -5.02 7.27
N SER A 12 -7.20 -4.38 7.59
CA SER A 12 -7.23 -3.30 8.57
C SER A 12 -7.59 -3.78 9.96
N SER A 13 -7.29 -2.95 10.95
CA SER A 13 -7.68 -3.18 12.36
C SER A 13 -9.20 -3.20 12.56
N LEU A 14 -9.96 -2.67 11.60
CA LEU A 14 -11.43 -2.72 11.60
C LEU A 14 -11.96 -4.05 11.06
N GLY A 15 -11.10 -4.97 10.65
CA GLY A 15 -11.48 -6.27 10.12
C GLY A 15 -11.82 -6.31 8.64
N TYR A 16 -11.67 -5.18 7.92
CA TYR A 16 -11.92 -5.13 6.49
C TYR A 16 -10.73 -5.66 5.71
N LEU A 17 -11.03 -6.39 4.64
CA LEU A 17 -10.06 -6.89 3.68
C LEU A 17 -10.19 -6.12 2.37
N GLY A 18 -9.08 -5.96 1.66
CA GLY A 18 -9.07 -5.32 0.36
C GLY A 18 -7.97 -5.85 -0.53
N GLU A 19 -8.08 -5.56 -1.81
CA GLU A 19 -7.11 -5.94 -2.83
C GLU A 19 -6.84 -4.76 -3.74
N GLY A 20 -5.61 -4.68 -4.23
CA GLY A 20 -5.21 -3.66 -5.17
C GLY A 20 -3.92 -4.04 -5.88
N TRP A 21 -3.27 -3.06 -6.47
CA TRP A 21 -2.00 -3.24 -7.14
C TRP A 21 -1.12 -2.01 -6.93
N ALA A 22 0.17 -2.19 -7.07
CA ALA A 22 1.11 -1.07 -7.03
C ALA A 22 2.30 -1.33 -7.94
N LEU A 23 2.76 -0.25 -8.58
CA LEU A 23 4.02 -0.21 -9.28
C LEU A 23 5.04 0.41 -8.33
N LEU A 24 6.13 -0.32 -8.08
CA LEU A 24 7.25 0.15 -7.26
C LEU A 24 8.45 0.32 -8.17
N ASP A 25 9.01 1.53 -8.21
CA ASP A 25 10.16 1.84 -9.04
C ASP A 25 10.94 3.00 -8.45
N ASN A 26 12.24 2.78 -8.24
CA ASN A 26 13.18 3.82 -7.85
C ASN A 26 12.70 4.66 -6.64
N GLY A 27 12.21 4.01 -5.61
CA GLY A 27 11.75 4.65 -4.38
C GLY A 27 10.35 5.26 -4.47
N ARG A 28 9.64 5.06 -5.56
CA ARG A 28 8.29 5.61 -5.76
C ARG A 28 7.26 4.50 -5.83
N ILE A 29 6.07 4.79 -5.33
CA ILE A 29 4.93 3.88 -5.34
C ILE A 29 3.77 4.57 -6.05
N TYR A 30 3.19 3.87 -7.03
CA TYR A 30 1.94 4.28 -7.68
C TYR A 30 1.05 3.07 -7.81
N GLY A 31 -0.22 3.22 -7.49
CA GLY A 31 -1.13 2.10 -7.61
C GLY A 31 -2.56 2.47 -7.37
N GLY A 32 -3.37 1.45 -7.18
CA GLY A 32 -4.77 1.67 -6.93
C GLY A 32 -5.58 0.39 -6.80
N ASP A 33 -6.86 0.58 -6.63
CA ASP A 33 -7.88 -0.43 -6.66
C ASP A 33 -9.11 0.13 -7.39
N ASN A 34 -10.28 -0.44 -7.19
CA ASN A 34 -11.47 0.01 -7.91
C ASN A 34 -12.10 1.31 -7.39
N ARG A 35 -11.54 1.91 -6.32
CA ARG A 35 -12.09 3.13 -5.70
C ARG A 35 -11.04 4.17 -5.36
N TYR A 36 -9.84 3.73 -4.98
CA TYR A 36 -8.76 4.57 -4.48
C TYR A 36 -7.54 4.47 -5.37
N PHE A 37 -6.73 5.52 -5.38
CA PHE A 37 -5.39 5.46 -5.96
C PHE A 37 -4.36 5.79 -4.91
N TYR A 38 -3.15 5.27 -5.11
CA TYR A 38 -2.05 5.35 -4.17
C TYR A 38 -0.89 6.07 -4.79
N ARG A 39 -0.28 6.96 -4.02
CA ARG A 39 0.98 7.62 -4.39
C ARG A 39 1.86 7.62 -3.16
N GLY A 40 3.11 7.25 -3.31
CA GLY A 40 3.98 7.23 -2.15
C GLY A 40 5.44 7.03 -2.47
N ARG A 41 6.20 6.83 -1.41
CA ARG A 41 7.64 6.59 -1.46
C ARG A 41 7.99 5.42 -0.57
N TYR A 42 9.07 4.74 -0.93
CA TYR A 42 9.62 3.69 -0.10
C TYR A 42 11.13 3.76 -0.09
N ALA A 43 11.72 3.24 0.98
CA ALA A 43 13.15 2.96 1.08
C ALA A 43 13.33 1.49 1.40
N ASP A 44 14.25 0.85 0.70
CA ASP A 44 14.65 -0.54 0.93
C ASP A 44 16.11 -0.54 1.39
N GLU A 45 16.33 -0.87 2.65
CA GLU A 45 17.65 -0.96 3.23
C GLU A 45 17.91 -2.41 3.61
N GLU A 46 18.52 -3.16 2.68
CA GLU A 46 18.87 -4.57 2.89
C GLU A 46 17.68 -5.44 3.28
N GLY A 47 16.53 -5.22 2.60
CA GLY A 47 15.30 -5.95 2.85
C GLY A 47 14.41 -5.37 3.93
N SER A 48 14.87 -4.34 4.65
CA SER A 48 14.05 -3.59 5.60
C SER A 48 13.35 -2.46 4.85
N LEU A 49 12.03 -2.44 4.88
CA LEU A 49 11.21 -1.48 4.14
C LEU A 49 10.62 -0.42 5.04
N LYS A 50 10.62 0.80 4.54
CA LYS A 50 9.89 1.92 5.11
C LYS A 50 9.10 2.58 3.99
N ALA A 51 7.81 2.84 4.19
CA ALA A 51 6.97 3.44 3.16
C ALA A 51 6.03 4.50 3.73
N GLU A 52 5.76 5.50 2.91
CA GLU A 52 4.74 6.51 3.15
C GLU A 52 3.82 6.49 1.94
N ILE A 53 2.52 6.33 2.18
CA ILE A 53 1.56 6.19 1.09
C ILE A 53 0.38 7.13 1.32
N HIS A 54 0.09 7.93 0.30
CA HIS A 54 -1.09 8.78 0.25
C HIS A 54 -2.19 8.05 -0.49
N VAL A 55 -3.33 7.85 0.13
CA VAL A 55 -4.48 7.14 -0.42
C VAL A 55 -5.59 8.14 -0.66
N SER A 56 -6.08 8.22 -1.89
CA SER A 56 -7.10 9.18 -2.30
C SER A 56 -8.23 8.49 -3.03
N LEU A 57 -9.46 8.87 -2.69
CA LEU A 57 -10.66 8.37 -3.35
C LEU A 57 -10.83 9.04 -4.71
N TYR A 58 -11.04 8.25 -5.78
CA TYR A 58 -11.38 8.78 -7.09
C TYR A 58 -12.80 8.42 -7.54
N ARG A 59 -13.41 7.39 -6.95
CA ARG A 59 -14.81 7.01 -7.21
C ARG A 59 -15.68 7.47 -6.05
N LYS A 60 -16.18 8.69 -6.15
CA LYS A 60 -16.88 9.38 -5.05
C LYS A 60 -18.29 8.85 -4.78
N ASP A 61 -18.81 7.99 -5.64
CA ASP A 61 -20.12 7.37 -5.48
C ASP A 61 -20.14 6.28 -4.39
N LYS A 62 -18.95 5.76 -4.00
CA LYS A 62 -18.86 4.70 -2.99
C LYS A 62 -17.63 4.93 -2.10
N PRO A 63 -17.69 5.86 -1.15
CA PRO A 63 -16.54 6.20 -0.30
C PRO A 63 -16.34 5.19 0.84
N VAL A 64 -15.95 3.97 0.49
CA VAL A 64 -15.67 2.93 1.49
C VAL A 64 -14.27 2.39 1.26
N SER A 65 -13.39 2.63 2.21
CA SER A 65 -12.04 2.06 2.27
C SER A 65 -12.00 0.95 3.32
N VAL A 66 -10.83 0.31 3.47
CA VAL A 66 -10.59 -0.61 4.59
C VAL A 66 -10.68 0.10 5.95
N PHE A 67 -10.73 1.43 5.95
CA PHE A 67 -10.95 2.26 7.14
C PHE A 67 -12.35 2.91 7.15
N GLY A 68 -13.31 2.35 6.43
CA GLY A 68 -14.67 2.84 6.41
C GLY A 68 -14.83 4.08 5.54
N PHE A 69 -15.20 5.22 6.14
CA PHE A 69 -15.58 6.42 5.39
C PHE A 69 -14.45 7.39 5.06
N LEU A 70 -13.19 7.03 5.33
CA LEU A 70 -12.09 7.91 5.01
C LEU A 70 -11.93 7.99 3.48
N SER A 71 -11.97 9.19 2.93
CA SER A 71 -11.82 9.46 1.50
C SER A 71 -10.39 9.81 1.12
N GLU A 72 -9.59 10.28 2.07
CA GLU A 72 -8.21 10.63 1.87
C GLU A 72 -7.45 10.46 3.18
N PHE A 73 -6.31 9.76 3.13
CA PHE A 73 -5.50 9.52 4.31
C PHE A 73 -4.07 9.15 3.91
N GLN A 74 -3.18 9.27 4.85
CA GLN A 74 -1.77 8.92 4.67
C GLN A 74 -1.39 7.79 5.61
N LEU A 75 -0.63 6.83 5.09
CA LEU A 75 -0.14 5.68 5.84
C LEU A 75 1.36 5.81 6.08
N GLU A 76 1.81 5.45 7.26
CA GLU A 76 3.21 5.22 7.60
C GLU A 76 3.39 3.74 7.87
N LEU A 77 4.30 3.10 7.13
CA LEU A 77 4.45 1.66 7.12
C LEU A 77 5.90 1.24 7.28
N LEU A 78 6.10 0.14 8.00
CA LEU A 78 7.38 -0.53 8.14
C LEU A 78 7.20 -2.01 7.83
N GLY A 79 8.23 -2.62 7.27
CA GLY A 79 8.16 -4.04 6.97
C GLY A 79 9.43 -4.59 6.38
N SER A 80 9.28 -5.63 5.57
CA SER A 80 10.42 -6.33 5.01
C SER A 80 10.09 -6.97 3.67
N THR A 81 11.15 -7.25 2.91
CA THR A 81 11.05 -8.02 1.67
C THR A 81 11.52 -9.45 1.90
N LYS A 82 10.96 -10.38 1.15
CA LYS A 82 11.41 -11.77 1.10
C LYS A 82 11.19 -12.31 -0.31
N GLY A 83 12.26 -12.41 -1.09
CA GLY A 83 12.17 -12.83 -2.49
C GLY A 83 11.33 -11.84 -3.31
N GLU A 84 10.26 -12.32 -3.91
CA GLU A 84 9.36 -11.52 -4.73
C GLU A 84 8.15 -10.98 -3.95
N GLU A 85 8.19 -11.10 -2.63
CA GLU A 85 7.11 -10.69 -1.76
C GLU A 85 7.57 -9.63 -0.77
N PHE A 86 6.65 -8.86 -0.26
CA PHE A 86 6.90 -7.96 0.86
C PHE A 86 5.69 -7.89 1.79
N ILE A 87 5.97 -7.50 3.02
CA ILE A 87 4.94 -7.21 4.00
C ILE A 87 5.22 -5.85 4.62
N LEU A 88 4.18 -5.04 4.76
CA LEU A 88 4.23 -3.74 5.38
C LEU A 88 3.13 -3.64 6.41
N SER A 89 3.44 -3.07 7.56
CA SER A 89 2.46 -2.83 8.62
C SER A 89 2.64 -1.44 9.19
N GLY A 90 1.55 -0.82 9.56
CA GLY A 90 1.57 0.51 10.14
C GLY A 90 0.18 1.03 10.37
N ASN A 91 0.04 2.35 10.26
CA ASN A 91 -1.23 3.00 10.59
C ASN A 91 -1.41 4.28 9.81
N VAL A 92 -2.64 4.79 9.87
CA VAL A 92 -2.95 6.14 9.39
C VAL A 92 -2.23 7.14 10.26
N VAL A 93 -1.55 8.11 9.61
CA VAL A 93 -0.80 9.16 10.29
C VAL A 93 -1.69 9.88 11.31
N ASN A 94 -1.20 10.01 12.54
CA ASN A 94 -1.90 10.61 13.69
C ASN A 94 -3.14 9.83 14.16
N GLN A 95 -3.36 8.63 13.67
CA GLN A 95 -4.48 7.77 14.10
C GLN A 95 -3.99 6.33 14.28
N PRO A 96 -3.21 6.06 15.34
CA PRO A 96 -2.56 4.75 15.50
C PRO A 96 -3.53 3.58 15.67
N ILE A 97 -4.77 3.82 16.07
CA ILE A 97 -5.79 2.78 16.16
C ILE A 97 -6.23 2.27 14.78
N LEU A 98 -6.05 3.09 13.73
CA LEU A 98 -6.35 2.69 12.36
C LEU A 98 -5.11 2.04 11.73
N ALA A 99 -4.90 0.79 12.06
CA ALA A 99 -3.76 0.01 11.63
C ALA A 99 -4.08 -0.84 10.40
N ILE A 100 -3.04 -1.16 9.63
CA ILE A 100 -3.17 -1.95 8.41
C ILE A 100 -1.93 -2.84 8.22
N THR A 101 -2.16 -4.01 7.64
CA THR A 101 -1.10 -4.87 7.12
C THR A 101 -1.31 -5.04 5.63
N ILE A 102 -0.26 -4.86 4.86
CA ILE A 102 -0.27 -4.97 3.40
C ILE A 102 0.72 -6.05 3.01
N GLU A 103 0.26 -7.02 2.22
CA GLU A 103 1.12 -8.03 1.62
C GLU A 103 1.19 -7.78 0.13
N GLY A 104 2.40 -7.75 -0.42
CA GLY A 104 2.64 -7.56 -1.83
C GLY A 104 3.31 -8.76 -2.45
N LYS A 105 2.88 -9.12 -3.66
CA LYS A 105 3.45 -10.20 -4.43
C LYS A 105 3.70 -9.73 -5.85
N ARG A 106 4.93 -9.90 -6.32
CA ARG A 106 5.29 -9.52 -7.67
C ARG A 106 4.48 -10.29 -8.70
N ILE A 107 3.93 -9.57 -9.68
CA ILE A 107 3.14 -10.18 -10.76
C ILE A 107 3.73 -9.90 -12.14
N ALA A 108 4.49 -8.83 -12.31
CA ALA A 108 5.09 -8.52 -13.61
C ALA A 108 6.28 -7.60 -13.46
N ASP A 109 7.24 -7.75 -14.37
CA ASP A 109 8.34 -6.80 -14.52
C ASP A 109 7.86 -5.55 -15.22
N LEU A 110 8.57 -4.44 -15.01
CA LEU A 110 8.35 -3.23 -15.79
C LEU A 110 8.89 -3.44 -17.20
N ILE A 111 8.25 -2.80 -18.17
CA ILE A 111 8.72 -2.78 -19.55
C ILE A 111 9.91 -1.82 -19.63
N PRO A 112 11.05 -2.27 -20.18
CA PRO A 112 12.24 -1.43 -20.28
C PRO A 112 12.07 -0.26 -21.27
#